data_12d3650b1c33a3a1769e7372004409fd
#
_entry.id   12d3650b1c33a3a1769e7372004409fd
#
_cell.length_a   1.000
_cell.length_b   1.000
_cell.length_c   1.000
_cell.angle_alpha   90.00
_cell.angle_beta   90.00
_cell.angle_gamma   90.00
#
_symmetry.space_group_name_H-M   'P 1'
#
loop_
_entity.id
_entity.type
_entity.pdbx_description
1 polymer ?
#
loop_
_entity_poly.entity_id
_entity_poly.type
_entity_poly.pdbx_seq_one_letter_code
_entity_poly.pdbx_strand_id
1 'polypeptide(L)'
;YNSDQDFLKIKTNAKVLKLDVNSSGKSVKGVEAEIDGDKWLFSSDIVILAAGAINTPIILLNSKSSSHPNGLSNSSNMVGKNLMNIQMTCILQRANNLTSGYFPKSLGLNDFYFGDKNVDFPLGHIQTGGGVLRDAFFAESPPVLSLITKLIPDFGLKNLAKRSISWWAMTEVLPDPENAVTIQNNRVKIN
;
A
#
# COMPACT_ATOMS: atom_id res chain seq x y z
N TYR A 1 -17.16 1.65 -18.42
CA TYR A 1 -17.21 0.19 -18.69
C TYR A 1 -18.65 -0.13 -19.03
N ASN A 2 -18.84 -0.61 -20.25
CA ASN A 2 -20.17 -0.95 -20.76
C ASN A 2 -20.66 -2.22 -20.05
N SER A 3 -21.75 -2.11 -19.29
CA SER A 3 -22.32 -3.19 -18.46
C SER A 3 -22.99 -4.34 -19.25
N ASP A 4 -22.98 -4.28 -20.56
CA ASP A 4 -23.71 -5.21 -21.42
C ASP A 4 -22.89 -6.42 -21.93
N GLN A 5 -21.66 -6.59 -21.42
CA GLN A 5 -20.89 -7.79 -21.74
C GLN A 5 -21.05 -8.82 -20.63
N ASP A 6 -21.79 -9.87 -20.92
CA ASP A 6 -22.11 -10.99 -20.01
C ASP A 6 -20.92 -11.72 -19.38
N PHE A 7 -19.69 -11.43 -19.83
CA PHE A 7 -18.47 -12.06 -19.35
C PHE A 7 -17.83 -11.39 -18.10
N LEU A 8 -18.20 -10.15 -17.78
CA LEU A 8 -17.66 -9.42 -16.62
C LEU A 8 -18.80 -8.92 -15.74
N LYS A 9 -18.85 -9.40 -14.49
CA LYS A 9 -19.79 -8.92 -13.47
C LYS A 9 -19.02 -8.32 -12.31
N ILE A 10 -19.24 -7.04 -12.02
CA ILE A 10 -18.65 -6.33 -10.89
C ILE A 10 -19.70 -6.21 -9.79
N LYS A 11 -19.36 -6.67 -8.59
CA LYS A 11 -20.17 -6.46 -7.38
C LYS A 11 -19.48 -5.43 -6.49
N THR A 12 -20.14 -4.30 -6.32
CA THR A 12 -19.71 -3.25 -5.37
C THR A 12 -20.33 -3.51 -4.00
N ASN A 13 -19.83 -2.83 -2.96
CA ASN A 13 -20.26 -2.98 -1.56
C ASN A 13 -20.21 -4.45 -1.07
N ALA A 14 -19.35 -5.25 -1.68
CA ALA A 14 -19.15 -6.65 -1.37
C ALA A 14 -17.86 -6.83 -0.55
N LYS A 15 -18.00 -7.13 0.74
CA LYS A 15 -16.89 -7.41 1.64
C LYS A 15 -16.61 -8.90 1.69
N VAL A 16 -15.49 -9.33 1.13
CA VAL A 16 -15.06 -10.74 1.25
C VAL A 16 -14.65 -11.01 2.70
N LEU A 17 -15.24 -12.03 3.29
CA LEU A 17 -15.01 -12.42 4.68
C LEU A 17 -13.98 -13.54 4.80
N LYS A 18 -14.12 -14.60 4.01
CA LYS A 18 -13.25 -15.78 3.99
C LYS A 18 -13.42 -16.60 2.73
N LEU A 19 -12.50 -17.52 2.52
CA LEU A 19 -12.59 -18.59 1.53
C LEU A 19 -13.09 -19.87 2.20
N ASP A 20 -13.99 -20.59 1.52
CA ASP A 20 -14.44 -21.89 1.93
C ASP A 20 -13.69 -22.98 1.15
N VAL A 21 -13.30 -24.05 1.82
CA VAL A 21 -12.53 -25.15 1.23
C VAL A 21 -13.37 -26.43 1.22
N ASN A 22 -13.04 -27.33 0.30
CA ASN A 22 -13.67 -28.65 0.25
C ASN A 22 -13.26 -29.51 1.47
N SER A 23 -13.91 -30.67 1.63
CA SER A 23 -13.66 -31.57 2.76
C SER A 23 -12.22 -32.09 2.85
N SER A 24 -11.50 -32.16 1.72
CA SER A 24 -10.09 -32.53 1.69
C SER A 24 -9.15 -31.39 2.07
N GLY A 25 -9.63 -30.15 2.15
CA GLY A 25 -8.83 -28.95 2.40
C GLY A 25 -7.91 -28.52 1.25
N LYS A 26 -7.96 -29.20 0.10
CA LYS A 26 -7.00 -28.98 -1.00
C LYS A 26 -7.49 -28.04 -2.10
N SER A 27 -8.78 -27.68 -2.09
CA SER A 27 -9.36 -26.81 -3.11
C SER A 27 -10.30 -25.81 -2.48
N VAL A 28 -10.27 -24.58 -2.97
CA VAL A 28 -11.26 -23.55 -2.63
C VAL A 28 -12.57 -23.93 -3.29
N LYS A 29 -13.64 -24.00 -2.49
CA LYS A 29 -14.99 -24.33 -2.91
C LYS A 29 -15.82 -23.08 -3.19
N GLY A 30 -15.52 -22.00 -2.46
CA GLY A 30 -16.27 -20.77 -2.60
C GLY A 30 -15.66 -19.61 -1.84
N VAL A 31 -16.26 -18.46 -2.07
CA VAL A 31 -15.90 -17.17 -1.44
C VAL A 31 -17.11 -16.68 -0.66
N GLU A 32 -17.01 -16.59 0.65
CA GLU A 32 -18.03 -15.97 1.50
C GLU A 32 -17.84 -14.46 1.51
N ALA A 33 -18.88 -13.71 1.15
CA ALA A 33 -18.89 -12.27 1.17
C ALA A 33 -20.16 -11.75 1.85
N GLU A 34 -20.06 -10.55 2.42
CA GLU A 34 -21.18 -9.78 2.93
C GLU A 34 -21.55 -8.69 1.92
N ILE A 35 -22.79 -8.61 1.54
CA ILE A 35 -23.34 -7.61 0.63
C ILE A 35 -24.62 -7.08 1.27
N ASP A 36 -24.69 -5.79 1.55
CA ASP A 36 -25.84 -5.12 2.17
C ASP A 36 -26.31 -5.76 3.51
N GLY A 37 -25.36 -6.35 4.25
CA GLY A 37 -25.61 -7.04 5.53
C GLY A 37 -25.93 -8.52 5.40
N ASP A 38 -26.19 -9.03 4.20
CA ASP A 38 -26.47 -10.43 3.94
C ASP A 38 -25.19 -11.19 3.54
N LYS A 39 -25.13 -12.47 3.93
CA LYS A 39 -24.04 -13.37 3.56
C LYS A 39 -24.33 -14.08 2.26
N TRP A 40 -23.38 -14.00 1.35
CA TRP A 40 -23.41 -14.63 0.03
C TRP A 40 -22.25 -15.59 -0.11
N LEU A 41 -22.50 -16.72 -0.78
CA LEU A 41 -21.46 -17.68 -1.17
C LEU A 41 -21.35 -17.70 -2.70
N PHE A 42 -20.19 -17.34 -3.20
CA PHE A 42 -19.83 -17.40 -4.61
C PHE A 42 -18.97 -18.61 -4.87
N SER A 43 -19.25 -19.37 -5.92
CA SER A 43 -18.44 -20.51 -6.36
C SER A 43 -17.81 -20.23 -7.72
N SER A 44 -16.60 -20.74 -7.95
CA SER A 44 -15.88 -20.65 -9.21
C SER A 44 -14.81 -21.74 -9.27
N ASP A 45 -14.41 -22.11 -10.48
CA ASP A 45 -13.32 -23.07 -10.70
C ASP A 45 -11.96 -22.46 -10.32
N ILE A 46 -11.82 -21.13 -10.43
CA ILE A 46 -10.60 -20.39 -10.08
C ILE A 46 -10.98 -19.18 -9.22
N VAL A 47 -10.28 -19.01 -8.12
CA VAL A 47 -10.40 -17.84 -7.25
C VAL A 47 -9.08 -17.09 -7.21
N ILE A 48 -9.09 -15.83 -7.61
CA ILE A 48 -7.93 -14.94 -7.54
C ILE A 48 -8.08 -14.01 -6.35
N LEU A 49 -7.19 -14.13 -5.36
CA LEU A 49 -7.17 -13.29 -4.18
C LEU A 49 -6.19 -12.11 -4.39
N ALA A 50 -6.73 -10.96 -4.76
CA ALA A 50 -5.99 -9.76 -5.08
C ALA A 50 -6.41 -8.57 -4.19
N ALA A 51 -6.49 -8.79 -2.87
CA ALA A 51 -7.02 -7.83 -1.91
C ALA A 51 -5.94 -6.93 -1.26
N GLY A 52 -4.72 -6.96 -1.77
CA GLY A 52 -3.59 -6.17 -1.29
C GLY A 52 -2.90 -6.77 -0.06
N ALA A 53 -1.78 -6.16 0.35
CA ALA A 53 -0.88 -6.69 1.37
C ALA A 53 -1.50 -6.82 2.77
N ILE A 54 -2.54 -6.07 3.06
CA ILE A 54 -3.23 -6.11 4.37
C ILE A 54 -4.44 -7.04 4.31
N ASN A 55 -5.33 -6.90 3.33
CA ASN A 55 -6.58 -7.66 3.33
C ASN A 55 -6.41 -9.11 2.85
N THR A 56 -5.45 -9.39 1.97
CA THR A 56 -5.16 -10.76 1.55
C THR A 56 -4.84 -11.67 2.74
N PRO A 57 -3.87 -11.34 3.61
CA PRO A 57 -3.62 -12.16 4.79
C PRO A 57 -4.81 -12.21 5.77
N ILE A 58 -5.60 -11.15 5.90
CA ILE A 58 -6.80 -11.17 6.74
C ILE A 58 -7.80 -12.21 6.24
N ILE A 59 -8.07 -12.24 4.95
CA ILE A 59 -8.98 -13.22 4.35
C ILE A 59 -8.44 -14.65 4.57
N LEU A 60 -7.14 -14.89 4.36
CA LEU A 60 -6.52 -16.20 4.59
C LEU A 60 -6.56 -16.61 6.06
N LEU A 61 -6.25 -15.71 7.00
CA LEU A 61 -6.31 -15.98 8.44
C LEU A 61 -7.73 -16.23 8.94
N ASN A 62 -8.74 -15.61 8.32
CA ASN A 62 -10.16 -15.87 8.61
C ASN A 62 -10.67 -17.17 8.00
N SER A 63 -9.99 -17.70 6.98
CA SER A 63 -10.38 -18.93 6.26
C SER A 63 -9.93 -20.18 7.02
N LYS A 64 -10.37 -20.31 8.27
CA LYS A 64 -10.08 -21.46 9.13
C LYS A 64 -11.01 -22.63 8.82
N SER A 65 -10.46 -23.83 8.91
CA SER A 65 -11.21 -25.08 8.79
C SER A 65 -10.53 -26.17 9.64
N SER A 66 -11.10 -27.38 9.71
CA SER A 66 -10.46 -28.51 10.40
C SER A 66 -9.10 -28.88 9.80
N SER A 67 -8.93 -28.72 8.49
CA SER A 67 -7.65 -28.94 7.81
C SER A 67 -6.71 -27.73 7.85
N HIS A 68 -7.23 -26.55 8.15
CA HIS A 68 -6.46 -25.28 8.23
C HIS A 68 -6.77 -24.51 9.50
N PRO A 69 -6.41 -25.02 10.70
CA PRO A 69 -6.82 -24.40 11.97
C PRO A 69 -6.21 -23.00 12.18
N ASN A 70 -5.06 -22.72 11.57
CA ASN A 70 -4.37 -21.42 11.68
C ASN A 70 -4.67 -20.47 10.50
N GLY A 71 -5.66 -20.81 9.65
CA GLY A 71 -5.98 -20.09 8.43
C GLY A 71 -5.49 -20.81 7.17
N LEU A 72 -6.10 -20.49 6.04
CA LEU A 72 -5.78 -21.10 4.75
C LEU A 72 -4.37 -20.72 4.32
N SER A 73 -3.63 -21.68 3.73
CA SER A 73 -2.23 -21.53 3.29
C SER A 73 -1.25 -21.12 4.39
N ASN A 74 -1.60 -21.34 5.68
CA ASN A 74 -0.81 -20.87 6.82
C ASN A 74 -0.19 -22.00 7.65
N SER A 75 0.19 -23.12 7.03
CA SER A 75 0.87 -24.22 7.69
C SER A 75 2.26 -23.85 8.24
N SER A 76 2.95 -22.90 7.61
CA SER A 76 4.23 -22.34 8.05
C SER A 76 4.11 -21.21 9.07
N ASN A 77 2.91 -20.77 9.41
CA ASN A 77 2.65 -19.61 10.27
C ASN A 77 3.23 -18.28 9.76
N MET A 78 3.40 -18.15 8.44
CA MET A 78 3.99 -16.98 7.81
C MET A 78 2.96 -16.01 7.22
N VAL A 79 1.69 -16.42 7.11
CA VAL A 79 0.65 -15.53 6.57
C VAL A 79 0.49 -14.30 7.47
N GLY A 80 0.62 -13.13 6.87
CA GLY A 80 0.53 -11.84 7.53
C GLY A 80 1.84 -11.32 8.12
N LYS A 81 2.89 -12.14 8.21
CA LYS A 81 4.21 -11.71 8.70
C LYS A 81 5.03 -11.00 7.64
N ASN A 82 6.10 -10.34 8.09
CA ASN A 82 7.03 -9.58 7.24
C ASN A 82 6.30 -8.48 6.43
N LEU A 83 5.41 -7.75 7.08
CA LEU A 83 4.78 -6.58 6.45
C LEU A 83 5.86 -5.52 6.24
N MET A 84 6.08 -5.17 4.98
CA MET A 84 7.05 -4.16 4.58
C MET A 84 6.35 -2.98 3.94
N ASN A 85 6.74 -1.79 4.34
CA ASN A 85 6.30 -0.53 3.74
C ASN A 85 7.46 0.09 2.96
N ILE A 86 7.14 0.88 1.95
CA ILE A 86 8.12 1.79 1.35
C ILE A 86 8.28 2.97 2.31
N GLN A 87 9.51 3.20 2.76
CA GLN A 87 9.87 4.44 3.45
C GLN A 87 10.08 5.53 2.40
N MET A 88 9.39 6.65 2.54
CA MET A 88 9.49 7.73 1.59
C MET A 88 9.81 9.04 2.30
N THR A 89 10.91 9.67 1.89
CA THR A 89 11.32 10.97 2.37
C THR A 89 11.23 11.98 1.23
N CYS A 90 10.48 13.05 1.43
CA CYS A 90 10.43 14.16 0.50
C CYS A 90 11.47 15.22 0.90
N ILE A 91 12.33 15.58 -0.03
CA ILE A 91 13.34 16.63 0.12
C ILE A 91 12.94 17.78 -0.80
N LEU A 92 12.80 18.97 -0.25
CA LEU A 92 12.53 20.16 -1.04
C LEU A 92 13.83 20.93 -1.27
N GLN A 93 14.24 20.99 -2.52
CA GLN A 93 15.39 21.80 -2.94
C GLN A 93 14.89 23.14 -3.45
N ARG A 94 15.37 24.23 -2.85
CA ARG A 94 15.13 25.59 -3.34
C ARG A 94 16.09 25.91 -4.47
N ALA A 95 15.58 26.37 -5.60
CA ALA A 95 16.34 26.89 -6.72
C ALA A 95 16.39 28.43 -6.69
N ASN A 96 17.48 29.01 -7.21
CA ASN A 96 17.59 30.47 -7.34
C ASN A 96 16.64 31.00 -8.43
N ASN A 97 16.42 30.22 -9.49
CA ASN A 97 15.54 30.56 -10.60
C ASN A 97 14.17 29.89 -10.44
N LEU A 98 13.21 30.39 -11.22
CA LEU A 98 11.91 29.72 -11.35
C LEU A 98 12.09 28.35 -11.97
N THR A 99 11.38 27.36 -11.43
CA THR A 99 11.35 25.98 -11.95
C THR A 99 10.07 25.79 -12.78
N SER A 100 10.19 25.22 -13.96
CA SER A 100 9.03 25.00 -14.84
C SER A 100 8.13 23.85 -14.37
N GLY A 101 8.66 22.92 -13.61
CA GLY A 101 7.93 21.87 -12.89
C GLY A 101 7.07 20.90 -13.70
N TYR A 102 7.04 21.00 -15.01
CA TYR A 102 6.12 20.24 -15.86
C TYR A 102 6.47 18.75 -16.01
N PHE A 103 7.71 18.38 -15.75
CA PHE A 103 8.18 17.00 -15.94
C PHE A 103 8.57 16.36 -14.61
N PRO A 104 7.66 15.68 -13.92
CA PRO A 104 8.00 14.89 -12.77
C PRO A 104 8.86 13.68 -13.20
N LYS A 105 9.68 13.19 -12.28
CA LYS A 105 10.47 11.96 -12.45
C LYS A 105 11.45 12.01 -13.66
N SER A 106 11.98 13.18 -13.96
CA SER A 106 12.93 13.37 -15.06
C SER A 106 14.36 12.93 -14.75
N LEU A 107 14.72 12.86 -13.47
CA LEU A 107 16.03 12.40 -12.98
C LEU A 107 15.82 11.34 -11.91
N GLY A 108 16.66 10.30 -11.94
CA GLY A 108 16.73 9.25 -10.94
C GLY A 108 18.18 8.94 -10.58
N LEU A 109 18.42 8.63 -9.32
CA LEU A 109 19.73 8.27 -8.78
C LEU A 109 19.60 6.84 -8.23
N ASN A 110 20.33 5.92 -8.85
CA ASN A 110 20.31 4.49 -8.52
C ASN A 110 21.69 3.96 -8.12
N ASP A 111 22.66 4.85 -7.90
CA ASP A 111 24.04 4.44 -7.65
C ASP A 111 24.18 3.49 -6.45
N PHE A 112 23.31 3.63 -5.47
CA PHE A 112 23.28 2.81 -4.26
C PHE A 112 22.11 1.82 -4.22
N TYR A 113 21.39 1.65 -5.34
CA TYR A 113 20.19 0.80 -5.37
C TYR A 113 20.49 -0.64 -5.00
N PHE A 114 21.59 -1.20 -5.46
CA PHE A 114 22.04 -2.57 -5.16
C PHE A 114 23.00 -2.68 -3.96
N GLY A 115 23.02 -1.67 -3.11
CA GLY A 115 23.94 -1.60 -1.97
C GLY A 115 25.26 -0.91 -2.30
N ASP A 116 26.21 -1.04 -1.41
CA ASP A 116 27.59 -0.56 -1.59
C ASP A 116 28.61 -1.47 -0.90
N LYS A 117 29.87 -1.06 -0.80
CA LYS A 117 30.94 -1.87 -0.20
C LYS A 117 30.69 -2.27 1.25
N ASN A 118 29.86 -1.54 1.98
CA ASN A 118 29.60 -1.73 3.40
C ASN A 118 28.20 -2.32 3.67
N VAL A 119 27.36 -2.40 2.64
CA VAL A 119 25.95 -2.79 2.73
C VAL A 119 25.60 -3.70 1.57
N ASP A 120 25.18 -4.90 1.86
CA ASP A 120 24.87 -5.96 0.89
C ASP A 120 23.39 -6.08 0.53
N PHE A 121 22.57 -5.13 0.96
CA PHE A 121 21.14 -5.06 0.64
C PHE A 121 20.80 -3.76 -0.10
N PRO A 122 19.67 -3.71 -0.84
CA PRO A 122 19.22 -2.52 -1.56
C PRO A 122 19.00 -1.34 -0.62
N LEU A 123 19.65 -0.21 -0.91
CA LEU A 123 19.52 1.00 -0.07
C LEU A 123 18.37 1.89 -0.51
N GLY A 124 18.05 1.91 -1.79
CA GLY A 124 16.92 2.65 -2.29
C GLY A 124 17.18 3.45 -3.55
N HIS A 125 16.21 4.28 -3.87
CA HIS A 125 16.12 5.04 -5.11
C HIS A 125 15.75 6.50 -4.80
N ILE A 126 16.41 7.44 -5.45
CA ILE A 126 16.07 8.85 -5.35
C ILE A 126 15.63 9.34 -6.72
N GLN A 127 14.48 10.00 -6.80
CA GLN A 127 13.98 10.57 -8.05
C GLN A 127 13.43 11.98 -7.86
N THR A 128 13.45 12.77 -8.94
CA THR A 128 12.76 14.05 -8.92
C THR A 128 11.25 13.84 -8.90
N GLY A 129 10.56 14.58 -8.04
CA GLY A 129 9.09 14.67 -8.06
C GLY A 129 8.58 15.79 -8.98
N GLY A 130 9.51 16.61 -9.52
CA GLY A 130 9.19 17.79 -10.32
C GLY A 130 8.92 19.02 -9.49
N GLY A 131 8.26 20.00 -10.10
CA GLY A 131 7.86 21.23 -9.43
C GLY A 131 6.81 20.99 -8.35
N VAL A 132 6.86 21.78 -7.32
CA VAL A 132 5.97 21.67 -6.17
C VAL A 132 4.75 22.54 -6.36
N LEU A 133 3.57 21.97 -6.17
CA LEU A 133 2.33 22.73 -6.09
C LEU A 133 2.17 23.31 -4.69
N ARG A 134 1.62 24.53 -4.61
CA ARG A 134 1.32 25.17 -3.31
C ARG A 134 0.58 24.22 -2.36
N ASP A 135 -0.41 23.52 -2.86
CA ASP A 135 -1.27 22.67 -2.04
C ASP A 135 -0.56 21.40 -1.52
N ALA A 136 0.53 20.98 -2.17
CA ALA A 136 1.38 19.88 -1.68
C ALA A 136 2.03 20.20 -0.33
N PHE A 137 2.34 21.48 -0.06
CA PHE A 137 2.84 21.88 1.26
C PHE A 137 1.86 21.61 2.39
N PHE A 138 0.56 21.60 2.11
CA PHE A 138 -0.47 21.28 3.12
C PHE A 138 -0.75 19.78 3.20
N ALA A 139 -0.79 19.11 2.05
CA ALA A 139 -1.16 17.70 1.97
C ALA A 139 -0.07 16.76 2.50
N GLU A 140 1.20 17.10 2.28
CA GLU A 140 2.35 16.23 2.59
C GLU A 140 3.13 16.68 3.84
N SER A 141 2.76 17.81 4.44
CA SER A 141 3.43 18.30 5.65
C SER A 141 2.95 17.55 6.90
N PRO A 142 3.88 17.18 7.81
CA PRO A 142 3.51 16.71 9.13
C PRO A 142 2.57 17.70 9.85
N PRO A 143 1.68 17.24 10.74
CA PRO A 143 0.66 18.08 11.38
C PRO A 143 1.22 19.37 12.02
N VAL A 144 2.41 19.29 12.64
CA VAL A 144 3.06 20.46 13.25
C VAL A 144 3.50 21.47 12.19
N LEU A 145 4.04 20.99 11.07
CA LEU A 145 4.50 21.84 9.98
C LEU A 145 3.33 22.48 9.23
N SER A 146 2.20 21.76 9.13
CA SER A 146 0.99 22.27 8.49
C SER A 146 0.39 23.47 9.23
N LEU A 147 0.61 23.57 10.54
CA LEU A 147 0.20 24.75 11.32
C LEU A 147 1.08 25.97 10.96
N ILE A 148 2.38 25.78 10.81
CA ILE A 148 3.31 26.85 10.44
C ILE A 148 3.07 27.31 9.00
N THR A 149 2.81 26.39 8.09
CA THR A 149 2.51 26.73 6.68
C THR A 149 1.26 27.56 6.52
N LYS A 150 0.25 27.39 7.40
CA LYS A 150 -0.97 28.21 7.44
C LYS A 150 -0.72 29.66 7.83
N LEU A 151 0.36 29.94 8.53
CA LEU A 151 0.76 31.31 8.93
C LEU A 151 1.53 32.05 7.82
N ILE A 152 2.02 31.33 6.81
CA ILE A 152 2.75 31.94 5.70
C ILE A 152 1.75 32.54 4.71
N PRO A 153 1.89 33.82 4.34
CA PRO A 153 1.03 34.43 3.33
C PRO A 153 1.04 33.66 2.01
N ASP A 154 -0.08 33.61 1.33
CA ASP A 154 -0.27 32.82 0.10
C ASP A 154 0.75 33.16 -1.00
N PHE A 155 1.11 34.42 -1.14
CA PHE A 155 2.16 34.84 -2.11
C PHE A 155 3.54 34.28 -1.77
N GLY A 156 3.84 34.11 -0.49
CA GLY A 156 5.10 33.53 -0.02
C GLY A 156 5.19 32.03 -0.36
N LEU A 157 4.12 31.29 -0.09
CA LEU A 157 4.04 29.86 -0.45
C LEU A 157 4.08 29.64 -1.97
N LYS A 158 3.38 30.48 -2.74
CA LYS A 158 3.41 30.43 -4.21
C LYS A 158 4.81 30.72 -4.76
N ASN A 159 5.52 31.67 -4.17
CA ASN A 159 6.89 32.01 -4.58
C ASN A 159 7.86 30.86 -4.22
N LEU A 160 7.70 30.28 -3.02
CA LEU A 160 8.49 29.13 -2.61
C LEU A 160 8.24 27.93 -3.54
N ALA A 161 6.98 27.62 -3.82
CA ALA A 161 6.59 26.53 -4.73
C ALA A 161 7.22 26.70 -6.13
N LYS A 162 7.11 27.89 -6.73
CA LYS A 162 7.69 28.20 -8.03
C LYS A 162 9.21 28.10 -8.12
N ARG A 163 9.90 28.05 -6.98
CA ARG A 163 11.36 27.96 -6.86
C ARG A 163 11.83 26.67 -6.23
N SER A 164 10.92 25.69 -6.06
CA SER A 164 11.26 24.43 -5.42
C SER A 164 11.15 23.26 -6.41
N ILE A 165 12.06 22.31 -6.23
CA ILE A 165 12.02 21.00 -6.85
C ILE A 165 11.92 19.98 -5.73
N SER A 166 10.99 19.06 -5.81
CA SER A 166 10.89 17.94 -4.89
C SER A 166 11.78 16.78 -5.34
N TRP A 167 12.40 16.13 -4.37
CA TRP A 167 13.11 14.87 -4.51
C TRP A 167 12.45 13.86 -3.59
N TRP A 168 12.28 12.67 -4.09
CA TRP A 168 11.68 11.57 -3.35
C TRP A 168 12.72 10.49 -3.17
N ALA A 169 13.19 10.32 -1.95
CA ALA A 169 14.05 9.21 -1.57
C ALA A 169 13.16 8.08 -1.06
N MET A 170 13.22 6.94 -1.73
CA MET A 170 12.44 5.76 -1.41
C MET A 170 13.37 4.64 -1.00
N THR A 171 13.14 4.08 0.18
CA THR A 171 13.89 2.94 0.71
C THR A 171 12.93 1.83 1.08
N GLU A 172 13.41 0.60 1.07
CA GLU A 172 12.64 -0.55 1.55
C GLU A 172 12.83 -0.76 3.06
N VAL A 173 11.82 -1.31 3.69
CA VAL A 173 11.92 -1.82 5.07
C VAL A 173 12.35 -3.28 4.97
N LEU A 174 13.33 -3.67 5.78
CA LEU A 174 13.75 -5.07 5.84
C LEU A 174 12.64 -5.95 6.43
N PRO A 175 12.52 -7.20 5.96
CA PRO A 175 11.51 -8.12 6.47
C PRO A 175 11.79 -8.44 7.95
N ASP A 176 10.77 -8.23 8.78
CA ASP A 176 10.77 -8.59 10.18
C ASP A 176 9.47 -9.35 10.50
N PRO A 177 9.55 -10.57 11.06
CA PRO A 177 8.36 -11.34 11.42
C PRO A 177 7.46 -10.67 12.47
N GLU A 178 7.96 -9.72 13.25
CA GLU A 178 7.17 -8.95 14.21
C GLU A 178 6.32 -7.88 13.52
N ASN A 179 6.76 -7.39 12.36
CA ASN A 179 5.94 -6.55 11.50
C ASN A 179 4.88 -7.42 10.83
N ALA A 180 3.68 -7.41 11.37
CA ALA A 180 2.67 -8.38 10.96
C ALA A 180 1.25 -7.82 10.92
N VAL A 181 0.48 -8.36 9.99
CA VAL A 181 -0.99 -8.26 9.97
C VAL A 181 -1.54 -9.47 10.71
N THR A 182 -2.22 -9.24 11.82
CA THR A 182 -2.79 -10.30 12.67
C THR A 182 -4.27 -10.04 12.96
N ILE A 183 -4.96 -11.06 13.43
CA ILE A 183 -6.34 -10.95 13.92
C ILE A 183 -6.35 -11.27 15.40
N GLN A 184 -6.69 -10.30 16.24
CA GLN A 184 -6.83 -10.44 17.66
C GLN A 184 -8.21 -9.97 18.11
N ASN A 185 -8.95 -10.78 18.83
CA ASN A 185 -10.32 -10.47 19.30
C ASN A 185 -11.26 -9.98 18.16
N ASN A 186 -11.22 -10.65 17.02
CA ASN A 186 -11.96 -10.28 15.79
C ASN A 186 -11.62 -8.89 15.22
N ARG A 187 -10.50 -8.32 15.63
CA ARG A 187 -10.01 -7.04 15.09
C ARG A 187 -8.68 -7.25 14.39
N VAL A 188 -8.50 -6.55 13.29
CA VAL A 188 -7.22 -6.49 12.59
C VAL A 188 -6.26 -5.67 13.42
N LYS A 189 -5.08 -6.22 13.65
CA LYS A 189 -3.96 -5.54 14.28
C LYS A 189 -2.78 -5.55 13.31
N ILE A 190 -2.20 -4.39 13.13
CA ILE A 190 -0.97 -4.18 12.35
C ILE A 190 0.09 -3.73 13.35
N ASN A 191 1.17 -4.49 13.42
CA ASN A 191 2.34 -4.16 14.24
C ASN A 191 3.36 -3.45 13.37
#